data_38dd9d7f5f4af409ce119c16b6b437cb
#
_entry.id   38dd9d7f5f4af409ce119c16b6b437cb
#
_cell.length_a   1.000
_cell.length_b   1.000
_cell.length_c   1.000
_cell.angle_alpha   90.00
_cell.angle_beta   90.00
_cell.angle_gamma   90.00
#
_symmetry.space_group_name_H-M   'P 1'
#
loop_
_entity.id
_entity.type
_entity.pdbx_description
1 polymer ?
#
loop_
_entity_poly.entity_id
_entity_poly.type
_entity_poly.pdbx_seq_one_letter_code
_entity_poly.pdbx_strand_id
1 'polypeptide(L)'
;MKKVYISGALRTPLGIYQGSLAGLSEQKLAAMTMLGLIEKTGVIPAAIDEIVIGNSKQTSTPSNLARHAMLEAGLPVEIPAYTVQRQSASGLQAIINGYLSIKSDCAEVILAGGSESMSQIPLEIRNARYVFGADTEIIFDPVANQLAGAQPSETYGKLTMEAITDNIAKHYGIAAADVEAYLADEAKKEAKTSASLLPVEVKKKKGSGDSSG
;
A
#
# COMPACT_ATOMS: atom_id res chain seq x y z
N MET A 1 13.63 -24.99 -16.17
CA MET A 1 13.03 -24.09 -15.16
C MET A 1 11.75 -23.52 -15.74
N LYS A 2 10.64 -23.52 -14.98
CA LYS A 2 9.34 -22.97 -15.38
C LYS A 2 9.50 -21.48 -15.71
N LYS A 3 8.93 -21.03 -16.83
CA LYS A 3 8.90 -19.60 -17.17
C LYS A 3 7.72 -18.96 -16.47
N VAL A 4 7.92 -17.76 -15.92
CA VAL A 4 6.88 -16.98 -15.26
C VAL A 4 6.64 -15.73 -16.08
N TYR A 5 5.38 -15.37 -16.28
CA TYR A 5 4.96 -14.21 -17.08
C TYR A 5 4.09 -13.29 -16.27
N ILE A 6 4.15 -12.00 -16.56
CA ILE A 6 3.20 -11.00 -16.08
C ILE A 6 2.20 -10.77 -17.21
N SER A 7 0.96 -11.23 -17.03
CA SER A 7 -0.09 -11.15 -18.04
C SER A 7 -0.88 -9.84 -18.01
N GLY A 8 -0.82 -9.09 -16.91
CA GLY A 8 -1.48 -7.80 -16.79
C GLY A 8 -0.99 -6.99 -15.60
N ALA A 9 -1.18 -5.70 -15.68
CA ALA A 9 -0.92 -4.76 -14.60
C ALA A 9 -1.98 -3.64 -14.61
N LEU A 10 -2.39 -3.22 -13.42
CA LEU A 10 -3.35 -2.14 -13.21
C LEU A 10 -3.05 -1.45 -11.89
N ARG A 11 -3.28 -0.15 -11.81
CA ARG A 11 -3.20 0.62 -10.57
C ARG A 11 -4.26 1.69 -10.50
N THR A 12 -4.63 2.12 -9.32
CA THR A 12 -5.36 3.37 -9.11
C THR A 12 -4.45 4.59 -9.37
N PRO A 13 -4.99 5.79 -9.54
CA PRO A 13 -4.21 7.01 -9.39
C PRO A 13 -3.53 7.05 -8.02
N LEU A 14 -2.39 7.71 -7.92
CA LEU A 14 -1.76 8.00 -6.62
C LEU A 14 -2.54 9.12 -5.94
N GLY A 15 -3.12 8.81 -4.78
CA GLY A 15 -3.81 9.78 -3.96
C GLY A 15 -2.83 10.60 -3.11
N ILE A 16 -3.06 11.91 -3.04
CA ILE A 16 -2.39 12.77 -2.06
C ILE A 16 -2.99 12.49 -0.68
N TYR A 17 -2.15 12.49 0.37
CA TYR A 17 -2.61 12.37 1.75
C TYR A 17 -3.73 13.38 2.03
N GLN A 18 -4.84 12.92 2.60
CA GLN A 18 -6.08 13.69 2.80
C GLN A 18 -6.70 14.30 1.53
N GLY A 19 -6.30 13.81 0.35
CA GLY A 19 -6.83 14.25 -0.94
C GLY A 19 -8.11 13.53 -1.36
N SER A 20 -8.39 13.50 -2.67
CA SER A 20 -9.65 12.97 -3.23
C SER A 20 -9.93 11.50 -2.90
N LEU A 21 -8.89 10.68 -2.71
CA LEU A 21 -9.02 9.26 -2.36
C LEU A 21 -9.05 9.00 -0.85
N ALA A 22 -8.93 10.03 0.00
CA ALA A 22 -8.83 9.89 1.45
C ALA A 22 -10.01 9.14 2.10
N GLY A 23 -11.18 9.14 1.47
CA GLY A 23 -12.37 8.42 1.94
C GLY A 23 -12.40 6.92 1.60
N LEU A 24 -11.42 6.42 0.85
CA LEU A 24 -11.32 5.02 0.46
C LEU A 24 -10.28 4.30 1.32
N SER A 25 -10.69 3.17 1.87
CA SER A 25 -9.79 2.30 2.63
C SER A 25 -8.89 1.50 1.69
N GLU A 26 -7.77 1.01 2.24
CA GLU A 26 -6.83 0.17 1.47
C GLU A 26 -7.48 -1.11 0.94
N GLN A 27 -8.39 -1.74 1.70
CA GLN A 27 -9.12 -2.92 1.21
C GLN A 27 -10.05 -2.59 0.05
N LYS A 28 -10.69 -1.43 0.08
CA LYS A 28 -11.55 -0.98 -1.02
C LYS A 28 -10.75 -0.70 -2.29
N LEU A 29 -9.64 -0.01 -2.17
CA LEU A 29 -8.73 0.25 -3.28
C LEU A 29 -8.18 -1.05 -3.87
N ALA A 30 -7.78 -2.00 -3.02
CA ALA A 30 -7.33 -3.32 -3.46
C ALA A 30 -8.43 -4.09 -4.18
N ALA A 31 -9.64 -4.18 -3.61
CA ALA A 31 -10.78 -4.88 -4.21
C ALA A 31 -11.14 -4.33 -5.60
N MET A 32 -11.23 -3.01 -5.74
CA MET A 32 -11.50 -2.36 -7.02
C MET A 32 -10.40 -2.67 -8.05
N THR A 33 -9.15 -2.65 -7.64
CA THR A 33 -8.02 -2.91 -8.54
C THR A 33 -7.98 -4.38 -8.96
N MET A 34 -8.27 -5.32 -8.06
CA MET A 34 -8.39 -6.75 -8.37
C MET A 34 -9.47 -6.98 -9.43
N LEU A 35 -10.67 -6.44 -9.23
CA LEU A 35 -11.79 -6.58 -10.18
C LEU A 35 -11.44 -5.99 -11.55
N GLY A 36 -10.90 -4.78 -11.58
CA GLY A 36 -10.48 -4.15 -12.83
C GLY A 36 -9.37 -4.91 -13.55
N LEU A 37 -8.44 -5.54 -12.81
CA LEU A 37 -7.38 -6.35 -13.40
C LEU A 37 -7.94 -7.67 -13.96
N ILE A 38 -8.86 -8.32 -13.26
CA ILE A 38 -9.55 -9.53 -13.70
C ILE A 38 -10.34 -9.24 -14.98
N GLU A 39 -11.11 -8.16 -15.01
CA GLU A 39 -11.84 -7.72 -16.21
C GLU A 39 -10.89 -7.45 -17.39
N LYS A 40 -9.81 -6.71 -17.14
CA LYS A 40 -8.81 -6.36 -18.16
C LYS A 40 -8.11 -7.57 -18.75
N THR A 41 -7.81 -8.57 -17.94
CA THR A 41 -7.05 -9.76 -18.38
C THR A 41 -7.92 -10.90 -18.85
N GLY A 42 -9.21 -10.90 -18.48
CA GLY A 42 -10.13 -12.01 -18.75
C GLY A 42 -9.81 -13.28 -17.96
N VAL A 43 -8.97 -13.19 -16.91
CA VAL A 43 -8.67 -14.36 -16.07
C VAL A 43 -9.93 -14.83 -15.35
N ILE A 44 -10.16 -16.13 -15.35
CA ILE A 44 -11.29 -16.73 -14.63
C ILE A 44 -10.95 -16.71 -13.13
N PRO A 45 -11.78 -16.10 -12.26
CA PRO A 45 -11.48 -16.04 -10.83
C PRO A 45 -11.16 -17.39 -10.18
N ALA A 46 -11.88 -18.43 -10.55
CA ALA A 46 -11.64 -19.80 -10.06
C ALA A 46 -10.29 -20.41 -10.50
N ALA A 47 -9.58 -19.80 -11.43
CA ALA A 47 -8.24 -20.23 -11.84
C ALA A 47 -7.13 -19.54 -11.05
N ILE A 48 -7.46 -18.62 -10.14
CA ILE A 48 -6.48 -17.95 -9.29
C ILE A 48 -6.16 -18.87 -8.11
N ASP A 49 -4.90 -19.28 -8.00
CA ASP A 49 -4.45 -20.18 -6.94
C ASP A 49 -4.20 -19.44 -5.62
N GLU A 50 -3.77 -18.18 -5.68
CA GLU A 50 -3.43 -17.41 -4.49
C GLU A 50 -3.45 -15.90 -4.77
N ILE A 51 -3.75 -15.12 -3.73
CA ILE A 51 -3.69 -13.66 -3.75
C ILE A 51 -2.71 -13.16 -2.69
N VAL A 52 -1.73 -12.35 -3.09
CA VAL A 52 -0.71 -11.78 -2.20
C VAL A 52 -0.72 -10.25 -2.29
N ILE A 53 -1.03 -9.58 -1.20
CA ILE A 53 -1.07 -8.11 -1.15
C ILE A 53 -0.06 -7.58 -0.14
N GLY A 54 0.79 -6.68 -0.60
CA GLY A 54 1.69 -5.92 0.25
C GLY A 54 0.97 -4.75 0.92
N ASN A 55 1.24 -4.58 2.21
CA ASN A 55 0.76 -3.43 2.97
C ASN A 55 1.81 -3.07 4.04
N SER A 56 2.21 -1.80 4.11
CA SER A 56 3.29 -1.36 4.99
C SER A 56 2.80 -0.94 6.38
N LYS A 57 1.57 -0.49 6.48
CA LYS A 57 0.94 -0.03 7.73
C LYS A 57 -0.25 -0.94 8.07
N GLN A 58 0.06 -2.19 8.39
CA GLN A 58 -0.96 -3.14 8.79
C GLN A 58 -1.64 -2.68 10.08
N THR A 59 -2.95 -2.63 10.02
CA THR A 59 -3.82 -2.29 11.15
C THR A 59 -4.50 -3.55 11.70
N SER A 60 -5.18 -3.43 12.83
CA SER A 60 -5.98 -4.55 13.37
C SER A 60 -7.25 -4.80 12.56
N THR A 61 -7.67 -3.84 11.74
CA THR A 61 -8.91 -3.92 10.95
C THR A 61 -8.68 -3.29 9.57
N PRO A 62 -8.54 -4.12 8.53
CA PRO A 62 -8.58 -5.59 8.55
C PRO A 62 -7.25 -6.22 9.00
N SER A 63 -7.32 -7.31 9.74
CA SER A 63 -6.14 -8.06 10.19
C SER A 63 -5.38 -8.74 9.05
N ASN A 64 -6.06 -9.08 7.97
CA ASN A 64 -5.48 -9.58 6.71
C ASN A 64 -6.11 -8.83 5.55
N LEU A 65 -5.41 -7.81 5.08
CA LEU A 65 -5.87 -6.94 4.00
C LEU A 65 -6.20 -7.73 2.72
N ALA A 66 -5.32 -8.65 2.30
CA ALA A 66 -5.51 -9.42 1.08
C ALA A 66 -6.80 -10.25 1.12
N ARG A 67 -7.01 -10.96 2.22
CA ARG A 67 -8.21 -11.78 2.41
C ARG A 67 -9.48 -10.93 2.45
N HIS A 68 -9.45 -9.84 3.19
CA HIS A 68 -10.60 -8.94 3.29
C HIS A 68 -10.96 -8.32 1.95
N ALA A 69 -9.97 -7.78 1.23
CA ALA A 69 -10.16 -7.18 -0.08
C ALA A 69 -10.68 -8.18 -1.13
N MET A 70 -10.18 -9.39 -1.11
CA MET A 70 -10.64 -10.49 -1.97
C MET A 70 -12.13 -10.81 -1.75
N LEU A 71 -12.54 -10.93 -0.48
CA LEU A 71 -13.93 -11.19 -0.11
C LEU A 71 -14.83 -9.99 -0.45
N GLU A 72 -14.36 -8.76 -0.24
CA GLU A 72 -15.07 -7.54 -0.62
C GLU A 72 -15.24 -7.44 -2.15
N ALA A 73 -14.28 -7.95 -2.91
CA ALA A 73 -14.36 -8.07 -4.37
C ALA A 73 -15.34 -9.17 -4.83
N GLY A 74 -15.87 -9.99 -3.93
CA GLY A 74 -16.76 -11.12 -4.27
C GLY A 74 -16.05 -12.27 -4.95
N LEU A 75 -14.74 -12.41 -4.80
CA LEU A 75 -13.99 -13.52 -5.37
C LEU A 75 -14.23 -14.82 -4.59
N PRO A 76 -14.00 -16.00 -5.20
CA PRO A 76 -14.23 -17.29 -4.56
C PRO A 76 -13.55 -17.43 -3.21
N VAL A 77 -14.28 -17.90 -2.21
CA VAL A 77 -13.80 -18.01 -0.82
C VAL A 77 -12.70 -19.06 -0.65
N GLU A 78 -12.59 -19.96 -1.60
CA GLU A 78 -11.60 -21.03 -1.67
C GLU A 78 -10.19 -20.50 -1.98
N ILE A 79 -10.08 -19.34 -2.61
CA ILE A 79 -8.78 -18.76 -2.95
C ILE A 79 -8.07 -18.34 -1.66
N PRO A 80 -6.89 -18.90 -1.34
CA PRO A 80 -6.09 -18.44 -0.23
C PRO A 80 -5.55 -17.01 -0.50
N ALA A 81 -5.52 -16.19 0.54
CA ALA A 81 -5.01 -14.84 0.42
C ALA A 81 -4.29 -14.40 1.69
N TYR A 82 -3.13 -13.76 1.54
CA TYR A 82 -2.37 -13.25 2.67
C TYR A 82 -1.71 -11.89 2.39
N THR A 83 -1.45 -11.18 3.46
CA THR A 83 -0.79 -9.88 3.42
C THR A 83 0.67 -10.04 3.79
N VAL A 84 1.57 -9.39 3.02
CA VAL A 84 3.00 -9.36 3.30
C VAL A 84 3.44 -7.94 3.68
N GLN A 85 4.31 -7.84 4.69
CA GLN A 85 4.84 -6.57 5.16
C GLN A 85 6.36 -6.56 5.04
N ARG A 86 6.88 -5.59 4.30
CA ARG A 86 8.31 -5.28 4.14
C ARG A 86 8.50 -3.77 3.97
N GLN A 87 7.83 -2.99 4.82
CA GLN A 87 7.77 -1.54 4.70
C GLN A 87 7.40 -1.10 3.27
N SER A 88 8.01 -0.06 2.73
CA SER A 88 7.76 0.45 1.37
C SER A 88 7.97 -0.58 0.26
N ALA A 89 8.70 -1.67 0.52
CA ALA A 89 8.94 -2.75 -0.44
C ALA A 89 7.85 -3.84 -0.43
N SER A 90 6.79 -3.69 0.36
CA SER A 90 5.77 -4.74 0.55
C SER A 90 5.09 -5.15 -0.76
N GLY A 91 4.73 -4.19 -1.62
CA GLY A 91 4.11 -4.48 -2.91
C GLY A 91 5.05 -5.25 -3.85
N LEU A 92 6.32 -4.87 -3.92
CA LEU A 92 7.32 -5.63 -4.69
C LEU A 92 7.56 -7.01 -4.09
N GLN A 93 7.57 -7.14 -2.76
CA GLN A 93 7.71 -8.44 -2.09
C GLN A 93 6.54 -9.36 -2.42
N ALA A 94 5.31 -8.85 -2.51
CA ALA A 94 4.15 -9.64 -2.93
C ALA A 94 4.35 -10.22 -4.34
N ILE A 95 4.87 -9.44 -5.28
CA ILE A 95 5.18 -9.89 -6.64
C ILE A 95 6.29 -10.94 -6.63
N ILE A 96 7.34 -10.75 -5.81
CA ILE A 96 8.43 -11.72 -5.66
C ILE A 96 7.89 -13.04 -5.09
N ASN A 97 7.03 -12.99 -4.08
CA ASN A 97 6.42 -14.19 -3.50
C ASN A 97 5.60 -14.95 -4.57
N GLY A 98 4.77 -14.24 -5.34
CA GLY A 98 4.03 -14.84 -6.45
C GLY A 98 4.95 -15.48 -7.50
N TYR A 99 6.03 -14.79 -7.88
CA TYR A 99 7.03 -15.36 -8.78
C TYR A 99 7.64 -16.65 -8.22
N LEU A 100 8.00 -16.67 -6.94
CA LEU A 100 8.62 -17.84 -6.29
C LEU A 100 7.64 -19.01 -6.18
N SER A 101 6.37 -18.77 -5.84
CA SER A 101 5.32 -19.80 -5.79
C SER A 101 5.13 -20.48 -7.15
N ILE A 102 5.05 -19.68 -8.23
CA ILE A 102 4.94 -20.26 -9.58
C ILE A 102 6.22 -20.99 -9.97
N LYS A 103 7.38 -20.47 -9.60
CA LYS A 103 8.68 -21.03 -9.92
C LYS A 103 8.93 -22.39 -9.25
N SER A 104 8.36 -22.58 -8.05
CA SER A 104 8.44 -23.83 -7.27
C SER A 104 7.30 -24.81 -7.55
N ASP A 105 6.49 -24.56 -8.58
CA ASP A 105 5.32 -25.37 -8.95
C ASP A 105 4.23 -25.49 -7.86
N CYS A 106 4.19 -24.50 -6.93
CA CYS A 106 3.16 -24.42 -5.91
C CYS A 106 1.88 -23.73 -6.41
N ALA A 107 1.96 -22.96 -7.50
CA ALA A 107 0.86 -22.24 -8.11
C ALA A 107 1.08 -22.07 -9.62
N GLU A 108 0.01 -21.75 -10.34
CA GLU A 108 0.04 -21.41 -11.78
C GLU A 108 -0.38 -19.97 -12.04
N VAL A 109 -1.38 -19.47 -11.32
CA VAL A 109 -1.95 -18.14 -11.48
C VAL A 109 -2.00 -17.43 -10.12
N ILE A 110 -1.27 -16.35 -10.00
CA ILE A 110 -1.25 -15.53 -8.77
C ILE A 110 -1.63 -14.09 -9.09
N LEU A 111 -2.45 -13.52 -8.24
CA LEU A 111 -2.74 -12.10 -8.22
C LEU A 111 -1.89 -11.45 -7.11
N ALA A 112 -0.93 -10.61 -7.49
CA ALA A 112 0.01 -9.98 -6.55
C ALA A 112 0.06 -8.47 -6.74
N GLY A 113 0.16 -7.75 -5.65
CA GLY A 113 0.25 -6.29 -5.68
C GLY A 113 0.40 -5.67 -4.30
N GLY A 114 -0.05 -4.44 -4.14
CA GLY A 114 -0.06 -3.74 -2.86
C GLY A 114 -1.15 -2.69 -2.79
N SER A 115 -1.55 -2.35 -1.59
CA SER A 115 -2.51 -1.28 -1.33
C SER A 115 -2.20 -0.59 -0.02
N GLU A 116 -2.37 0.73 0.00
CA GLU A 116 -2.14 1.56 1.18
C GLU A 116 -3.10 2.74 1.17
N SER A 117 -3.63 3.10 2.33
CA SER A 117 -4.45 4.29 2.52
C SER A 117 -4.00 5.05 3.77
N MET A 118 -2.94 5.85 3.64
CA MET A 118 -2.36 6.60 4.75
C MET A 118 -3.38 7.51 5.45
N SER A 119 -4.39 7.97 4.73
CA SER A 119 -5.47 8.82 5.28
C SER A 119 -6.46 8.04 6.17
N GLN A 120 -6.47 6.70 6.10
CA GLN A 120 -7.38 5.84 6.86
C GLN A 120 -6.68 5.11 8.02
N ILE A 121 -5.39 5.34 8.22
CA ILE A 121 -4.66 4.76 9.35
C ILE A 121 -5.21 5.32 10.66
N PRO A 122 -5.62 4.47 11.60
CA PRO A 122 -6.17 4.92 12.87
C PRO A 122 -5.10 5.54 13.77
N LEU A 123 -5.51 6.46 14.60
CA LEU A 123 -4.71 6.89 15.74
C LEU A 123 -4.72 5.77 16.81
N GLU A 124 -3.61 5.61 17.51
CA GLU A 124 -3.43 4.53 18.49
C GLU A 124 -3.35 5.07 19.91
N ILE A 125 -3.91 4.34 20.86
CA ILE A 125 -3.65 4.52 22.28
C ILE A 125 -2.73 3.38 22.71
N ARG A 126 -1.48 3.68 22.98
CA ARG A 126 -0.47 2.70 23.35
C ARG A 126 -0.49 2.41 24.84
N ASN A 127 -0.11 1.20 25.23
CA ASN A 127 -0.01 0.76 26.60
C ASN A 127 -1.32 0.80 27.44
N ALA A 128 -2.44 1.18 26.86
CA ALA A 128 -3.71 1.33 27.59
C ALA A 128 -4.18 0.07 28.32
N ARG A 129 -3.79 -1.12 27.85
CA ARG A 129 -4.15 -2.39 28.50
C ARG A 129 -3.21 -2.74 29.65
N TYR A 130 -1.99 -2.25 29.64
CA TYR A 130 -0.96 -2.58 30.63
C TYR A 130 -0.82 -1.52 31.71
N VAL A 131 -0.87 -0.26 31.32
CA VAL A 131 -0.77 0.89 32.25
C VAL A 131 -1.97 1.81 32.02
N PHE A 132 -3.05 1.55 32.71
CA PHE A 132 -4.20 2.45 32.73
C PHE A 132 -3.96 3.49 33.82
N GLY A 133 -3.48 4.69 33.46
CA GLY A 133 -3.19 5.75 34.43
C GLY A 133 -2.14 6.77 33.97
N ALA A 134 -1.30 7.23 34.86
CA ALA A 134 -0.56 8.48 34.79
C ALA A 134 0.45 8.69 33.64
N ASP A 135 0.92 7.64 32.97
CA ASP A 135 1.96 7.73 31.93
C ASP A 135 1.51 7.18 30.56
N THR A 136 0.23 7.13 30.30
CA THR A 136 -0.30 6.68 29.01
C THR A 136 -0.15 7.82 27.99
N GLU A 137 0.63 7.64 26.94
CA GLU A 137 0.52 8.48 25.75
C GLU A 137 -0.91 8.37 25.23
N ILE A 138 -1.66 9.46 25.38
CA ILE A 138 -3.11 9.43 25.18
C ILE A 138 -3.44 9.14 23.71
N ILE A 139 -2.66 9.65 22.77
CA ILE A 139 -2.88 9.44 21.33
C ILE A 139 -1.53 9.41 20.61
N PHE A 140 -1.29 8.34 19.84
CA PHE A 140 -0.12 8.21 18.98
C PHE A 140 -0.56 8.23 17.51
N ASP A 141 0.09 9.04 16.70
CA ASP A 141 -0.12 9.08 15.25
C ASP A 141 0.94 8.23 14.52
N PRO A 142 0.58 7.04 13.99
CA PRO A 142 1.51 6.18 13.26
C PRO A 142 1.98 6.77 11.93
N VAL A 143 1.25 7.73 11.36
CA VAL A 143 1.63 8.40 10.11
C VAL A 143 2.70 9.45 10.37
N ALA A 144 2.50 10.31 11.37
CA ALA A 144 3.50 11.31 11.76
C ALA A 144 4.80 10.67 12.27
N ASN A 145 4.72 9.49 12.88
CA ASN A 145 5.84 8.78 13.48
C ASN A 145 6.30 7.55 12.68
N GLN A 146 6.20 7.60 11.35
CA GLN A 146 6.44 6.45 10.46
C GLN A 146 7.76 5.72 10.71
N LEU A 147 8.85 6.46 10.89
CA LEU A 147 10.19 5.89 11.04
C LEU A 147 10.53 5.54 12.49
N ALA A 148 9.90 6.17 13.46
CA ALA A 148 10.13 5.85 14.87
C ALA A 148 9.81 4.41 15.24
N GLY A 149 8.88 3.77 14.52
CA GLY A 149 8.53 2.36 14.69
C GLY A 149 9.25 1.38 13.76
N ALA A 150 10.12 1.88 12.86
CA ALA A 150 10.79 1.03 11.88
C ALA A 150 12.05 0.36 12.43
N GLN A 151 12.63 0.92 13.51
CA GLN A 151 13.85 0.43 14.14
C GLN A 151 13.88 0.80 15.63
N PRO A 152 14.65 0.06 16.46
CA PRO A 152 14.87 0.43 17.85
C PRO A 152 15.64 1.76 17.95
N SER A 153 14.96 2.80 18.43
CA SER A 153 15.55 4.14 18.54
C SER A 153 16.70 4.23 19.55
N GLU A 154 16.71 3.35 20.55
CA GLU A 154 17.79 3.26 21.54
C GLU A 154 19.11 2.81 20.91
N THR A 155 19.05 1.94 19.89
CA THR A 155 20.24 1.38 19.22
C THR A 155 20.66 2.21 18.02
N TYR A 156 19.68 2.70 17.22
CA TYR A 156 19.94 3.33 15.91
C TYR A 156 19.60 4.82 15.88
N GLY A 157 19.13 5.38 16.99
CA GLY A 157 18.70 6.77 17.07
C GLY A 157 17.36 7.03 16.38
N LYS A 158 16.92 8.27 16.48
CA LYS A 158 15.71 8.74 15.76
C LYS A 158 16.12 9.28 14.40
N LEU A 159 15.90 8.50 13.36
CA LEU A 159 16.14 8.91 11.98
C LEU A 159 14.85 9.44 11.36
N THR A 160 14.95 10.57 10.65
CA THR A 160 13.91 11.08 9.77
C THR A 160 14.26 10.76 8.31
N MET A 161 13.28 10.87 7.40
CA MET A 161 13.55 10.68 5.96
C MET A 161 14.56 11.71 5.45
N GLU A 162 14.47 12.95 5.95
CA GLU A 162 15.41 14.03 5.61
C GLU A 162 16.83 13.66 6.03
N ALA A 163 17.01 13.26 7.29
CA ALA A 163 18.34 12.88 7.79
C ALA A 163 18.95 11.68 7.03
N ILE A 164 18.12 10.69 6.67
CA ILE A 164 18.55 9.55 5.85
C ILE A 164 18.96 10.03 4.46
N THR A 165 18.16 10.87 3.82
CA THR A 165 18.43 11.40 2.48
C THR A 165 19.70 12.24 2.46
N ASP A 166 19.89 13.12 3.45
CA ASP A 166 21.11 13.92 3.59
C ASP A 166 22.36 13.05 3.79
N ASN A 167 22.25 12.00 4.61
CA ASN A 167 23.36 11.07 4.83
C ASN A 167 23.72 10.32 3.55
N ILE A 168 22.72 9.86 2.78
CA ILE A 168 22.93 9.20 1.49
C ILE A 168 23.55 10.18 0.49
N ALA A 169 23.01 11.38 0.36
CA ALA A 169 23.54 12.39 -0.56
C ALA A 169 25.00 12.71 -0.25
N LYS A 170 25.33 12.91 1.02
CA LYS A 170 26.73 13.15 1.46
C LYS A 170 27.63 11.95 1.17
N HIS A 171 27.17 10.73 1.45
CA HIS A 171 27.98 9.51 1.27
C HIS A 171 28.30 9.26 -0.20
N TYR A 172 27.37 9.50 -1.10
CA TYR A 172 27.52 9.26 -2.53
C TYR A 172 27.91 10.50 -3.34
N GLY A 173 28.06 11.67 -2.71
CA GLY A 173 28.42 12.92 -3.39
C GLY A 173 27.34 13.42 -4.36
N ILE A 174 26.06 13.19 -4.04
CA ILE A 174 24.93 13.61 -4.87
C ILE A 174 24.66 15.10 -4.61
N ALA A 175 24.75 15.93 -5.66
CA ALA A 175 24.43 17.34 -5.57
C ALA A 175 22.93 17.61 -5.72
N ALA A 176 22.45 18.71 -5.14
CA ALA A 176 21.05 19.12 -5.26
C ALA A 176 20.63 19.28 -6.75
N ALA A 177 21.52 19.82 -7.58
CA ALA A 177 21.28 19.96 -9.02
C ALA A 177 21.02 18.63 -9.75
N ASP A 178 21.66 17.53 -9.31
CA ASP A 178 21.42 16.21 -9.88
C ASP A 178 20.01 15.70 -9.54
N VAL A 179 19.56 15.97 -8.30
CA VAL A 179 18.21 15.64 -7.87
C VAL A 179 17.16 16.43 -8.62
N GLU A 180 17.36 17.73 -8.81
CA GLU A 180 16.47 18.61 -9.57
C GLU A 180 16.36 18.16 -11.03
N ALA A 181 17.47 17.82 -11.66
CA ALA A 181 17.51 17.33 -13.04
C ALA A 181 16.74 15.98 -13.18
N TYR A 182 16.91 15.07 -12.21
CA TYR A 182 16.21 13.81 -12.17
C TYR A 182 14.69 14.01 -12.04
N LEU A 183 14.25 14.86 -11.10
CA LEU A 183 12.82 15.15 -10.88
C LEU A 183 12.17 15.78 -12.12
N ALA A 184 12.89 16.69 -12.81
CA ALA A 184 12.41 17.31 -14.04
C ALA A 184 12.23 16.28 -15.18
N ASP A 185 13.08 15.25 -15.25
CA ASP A 185 12.96 14.17 -16.22
C ASP A 185 11.80 13.22 -15.87
N GLU A 186 11.63 12.85 -14.59
CA GLU A 186 10.53 12.01 -14.12
C GLU A 186 9.16 12.66 -14.38
N ALA A 187 9.02 13.96 -14.15
CA ALA A 187 7.78 14.69 -14.44
C ALA A 187 7.36 14.60 -15.91
N LYS A 188 8.32 14.54 -16.83
CA LYS A 188 8.04 14.33 -18.28
C LYS A 188 7.58 12.90 -18.59
N LYS A 189 8.01 11.91 -17.82
CA LYS A 189 7.64 10.50 -17.99
C LYS A 189 6.26 10.20 -17.43
N GLU A 190 5.88 10.83 -16.33
CA GLU A 190 4.60 10.63 -15.67
C GLU A 190 3.41 10.94 -16.59
N ALA A 191 3.52 11.96 -17.43
CA ALA A 191 2.51 12.33 -18.41
C ALA A 191 2.21 11.23 -19.45
N LYS A 192 3.06 10.21 -19.60
CA LYS A 192 2.95 9.13 -20.59
C LYS A 192 2.33 7.83 -20.05
N THR A 193 2.07 7.71 -18.76
CA THR A 193 1.72 6.42 -18.10
C THR A 193 0.21 6.20 -17.86
N SER A 194 -0.68 6.78 -18.68
CA SER A 194 -2.12 6.67 -18.48
C SER A 194 -2.74 5.30 -18.77
N ALA A 195 -2.10 4.43 -19.55
CA ALA A 195 -2.68 3.18 -20.06
C ALA A 195 -2.95 2.09 -19.00
N SER A 196 -2.38 2.21 -17.80
CA SER A 196 -2.56 1.25 -16.68
C SER A 196 -3.35 1.84 -15.50
N LEU A 197 -4.01 2.98 -15.68
CA LEU A 197 -4.79 3.62 -14.63
C LEU A 197 -6.24 3.12 -14.63
N LEU A 198 -6.69 2.67 -13.46
CA LEU A 198 -8.10 2.39 -13.19
C LEU A 198 -8.79 3.70 -12.79
N PRO A 199 -9.85 4.14 -13.49
CA PRO A 199 -10.67 5.24 -13.02
C PRO A 199 -11.31 4.91 -11.67
N VAL A 200 -11.20 5.82 -10.71
CA VAL A 200 -11.80 5.66 -9.38
C VAL A 200 -12.89 6.72 -9.18
N GLU A 201 -14.13 6.26 -9.08
CA GLU A 201 -15.25 7.15 -8.76
C GLU A 201 -15.30 7.38 -7.25
N VAL A 202 -15.24 8.65 -6.86
CA VAL A 202 -15.37 9.07 -5.47
C VAL A 202 -16.70 9.77 -5.28
N LYS A 203 -17.58 9.21 -4.43
CA LYS A 203 -18.82 9.91 -4.05
C LYS A 203 -18.45 11.17 -3.28
N LYS A 204 -18.81 12.34 -3.81
CA LYS A 204 -18.71 13.59 -3.04
C LYS A 204 -19.54 13.44 -1.77
N LYS A 205 -18.94 13.67 -0.59
CA LYS A 205 -19.74 13.88 0.63
C LYS A 205 -20.72 15.01 0.32
N LYS A 206 -22.03 14.75 0.43
CA LYS A 206 -23.03 15.82 0.50
C LYS A 206 -22.60 16.71 1.66
N GLY A 207 -22.26 17.96 1.38
CA GLY A 207 -21.97 18.95 2.41
C GLY A 207 -23.13 18.93 3.40
N SER A 208 -22.83 18.90 4.69
CA SER A 208 -23.79 19.26 5.73
C SER A 208 -24.26 20.67 5.38
N GLY A 209 -25.50 20.77 4.91
CA GLY A 209 -26.11 22.05 4.57
C GLY A 209 -25.99 22.96 5.79
N ASP A 210 -25.46 24.10 5.53
CA ASP A 210 -25.47 25.24 6.42
C ASP A 210 -26.94 25.54 6.79
N SER A 211 -27.35 25.11 7.99
CA SER A 211 -28.60 25.50 8.57
C SER A 211 -28.39 26.81 9.34
N SER A 212 -28.16 27.89 8.60
CA SER A 212 -28.33 29.24 9.07
C SER A 212 -29.70 29.72 8.62
N GLY A 213 -30.65 29.67 9.51
CA GLY A 213 -31.95 30.29 9.47
C GLY A 213 -32.25 30.75 10.88
#